data_cc63c1705426a946089337dfe7ac8e4e
#
_entry.id   cc63c1705426a946089337dfe7ac8e4e
#
_cell.length_a   1.000
_cell.length_b   1.000
_cell.length_c   1.000
_cell.angle_alpha   90.00
_cell.angle_beta   90.00
_cell.angle_gamma   90.00
#
_symmetry.space_group_name_H-M   'P 1'
#
loop_
_entity.id
_entity.type
_entity.pdbx_description
1 polymer ?
#
loop_
_entity_poly.entity_id
_entity_poly.type
_entity_poly.pdbx_seq_one_letter_code
_entity_poly.pdbx_strand_id
1 'polypeptide(L)'
;MQKILVVEDDIDIQDILKNHLTDAGYEVVIADDGVDGIAKFDDTISLVLLDIMLPKIDGYGVCEVIRQKSQVPIIMLTALSDEENQLKGFKQQIDDYIPKPFSPKILLCKIAAILRRGTAENKKQSLLTYKELSMDIEGFHLYHRGSEVILTSKEFALLRLMLENQGKVFTRQMLLDRLWDDDAFVEDRIIDSHIKNIRKKLDADYIETIRGVGYRIDKEN
;
A
#
# COMPACT_ATOMS: atom_id res chain seq x y z
N MET A 1 -17.18 1.01 16.17
CA MET A 1 -17.14 1.21 14.69
C MET A 1 -15.96 2.11 14.42
N GLN A 2 -15.12 1.80 13.42
CA GLN A 2 -13.94 2.65 13.10
C GLN A 2 -14.42 3.88 12.34
N LYS A 3 -13.90 5.07 12.71
CA LYS A 3 -14.30 6.37 12.16
C LYS A 3 -13.20 6.89 11.24
N ILE A 4 -13.58 7.27 10.02
CA ILE A 4 -12.67 7.79 9.00
C ILE A 4 -13.00 9.25 8.72
N LEU A 5 -11.99 10.12 8.85
CA LEU A 5 -12.08 11.51 8.40
C LEU A 5 -11.65 11.59 6.93
N VAL A 6 -12.50 12.14 6.09
CA VAL A 6 -12.24 12.40 4.67
C VAL A 6 -12.13 13.92 4.51
N VAL A 7 -10.98 14.40 4.07
CA VAL A 7 -10.72 15.81 3.78
C VAL A 7 -10.49 15.95 2.28
N GLU A 8 -11.49 16.45 1.59
CA GLU A 8 -11.59 16.52 0.12
C GLU A 8 -12.50 17.67 -0.24
N ASP A 9 -12.18 18.50 -1.21
CA ASP A 9 -13.00 19.65 -1.61
C ASP A 9 -13.93 19.36 -2.79
N ASP A 10 -13.70 18.28 -3.53
CA ASP A 10 -14.57 17.82 -4.62
C ASP A 10 -15.75 17.00 -4.06
N ILE A 11 -16.96 17.55 -4.21
CA ILE A 11 -18.21 16.97 -3.69
C ILE A 11 -18.49 15.58 -4.32
N ASP A 12 -18.18 15.39 -5.61
CA ASP A 12 -18.42 14.12 -6.29
C ASP A 12 -17.50 13.03 -5.72
N ILE A 13 -16.24 13.39 -5.42
CA ILE A 13 -15.28 12.47 -4.78
C ILE A 13 -15.70 12.18 -3.33
N GLN A 14 -16.13 13.20 -2.58
CA GLN A 14 -16.67 13.02 -1.22
C GLN A 14 -17.83 12.01 -1.20
N ASP A 15 -18.79 12.16 -2.11
CA ASP A 15 -19.96 11.28 -2.18
C ASP A 15 -19.57 9.84 -2.53
N ILE A 16 -18.65 9.66 -3.47
CA ILE A 16 -18.10 8.34 -3.83
C ILE A 16 -17.43 7.70 -2.61
N LEU A 17 -16.56 8.43 -1.94
CA LEU A 17 -15.82 7.95 -0.75
C LEU A 17 -16.80 7.61 0.38
N LYS A 18 -17.72 8.53 0.70
CA LYS A 18 -18.72 8.36 1.76
C LYS A 18 -19.57 7.12 1.55
N ASN A 19 -20.09 6.92 0.35
CA ASN A 19 -20.95 5.77 0.05
C ASN A 19 -20.17 4.46 0.21
N HIS A 20 -19.01 4.33 -0.43
CA HIS A 20 -18.22 3.10 -0.36
C HIS A 20 -17.69 2.78 1.04
N LEU A 21 -17.28 3.80 1.81
CA LEU A 21 -16.81 3.60 3.19
C LEU A 21 -17.96 3.22 4.12
N THR A 22 -19.13 3.84 3.97
CA THR A 22 -20.31 3.52 4.76
C THR A 22 -20.81 2.10 4.47
N ASP A 23 -20.85 1.71 3.19
CA ASP A 23 -21.20 0.34 2.77
C ASP A 23 -20.22 -0.71 3.33
N ALA A 24 -18.95 -0.33 3.49
CA ALA A 24 -17.93 -1.18 4.12
C ALA A 24 -17.99 -1.19 5.66
N GLY A 25 -18.93 -0.46 6.27
CA GLY A 25 -19.18 -0.48 7.73
C GLY A 25 -18.34 0.53 8.52
N TYR A 26 -17.78 1.56 7.89
CA TYR A 26 -17.08 2.65 8.56
C TYR A 26 -18.03 3.81 8.88
N GLU A 27 -17.75 4.53 9.98
CA GLU A 27 -18.34 5.84 10.23
C GLU A 27 -17.50 6.90 9.49
N VAL A 28 -18.16 7.80 8.74
CA VAL A 28 -17.46 8.77 7.88
C VAL A 28 -17.74 10.19 8.32
N VAL A 29 -16.69 10.95 8.52
CA VAL A 29 -16.73 12.40 8.75
C VAL A 29 -16.15 13.08 7.53
N ILE A 30 -16.91 13.98 6.90
CA ILE A 30 -16.47 14.75 5.72
C ILE A 30 -16.02 16.14 6.16
N ALA A 31 -14.94 16.61 5.58
CA ALA A 31 -14.44 17.96 5.69
C ALA A 31 -14.15 18.54 4.30
N ASP A 32 -14.60 19.76 4.03
CA ASP A 32 -14.61 20.38 2.72
C ASP A 32 -13.30 21.13 2.40
N ASP A 33 -12.42 21.32 3.38
CA ASP A 33 -11.13 21.98 3.21
C ASP A 33 -10.18 21.62 4.37
N GLY A 34 -8.92 22.06 4.26
CA GLY A 34 -7.91 21.74 5.27
C GLY A 34 -8.20 22.34 6.66
N VAL A 35 -8.85 23.51 6.75
CA VAL A 35 -9.23 24.12 8.03
C VAL A 35 -10.34 23.33 8.70
N ASP A 36 -11.35 22.95 7.93
CA ASP A 36 -12.46 22.11 8.40
C ASP A 36 -11.97 20.73 8.81
N GLY A 37 -11.01 20.15 8.06
CA GLY A 37 -10.35 18.89 8.40
C GLY A 37 -9.64 18.93 9.75
N ILE A 38 -8.87 19.97 10.02
CA ILE A 38 -8.21 20.19 11.32
C ILE A 38 -9.24 20.38 12.45
N ALA A 39 -10.32 21.11 12.17
CA ALA A 39 -11.38 21.38 13.16
C ALA A 39 -12.19 20.14 13.53
N LYS A 40 -12.42 19.23 12.57
CA LYS A 40 -13.18 17.98 12.76
C LYS A 40 -12.32 16.81 13.25
N PHE A 41 -11.00 16.98 13.27
CA PHE A 41 -10.10 15.96 13.75
C PHE A 41 -10.14 15.86 15.28
N ASP A 42 -10.44 14.66 15.80
CA ASP A 42 -10.41 14.31 17.21
C ASP A 42 -9.83 12.90 17.46
N ASP A 43 -9.66 12.52 18.70
CA ASP A 43 -9.07 11.23 19.11
C ASP A 43 -9.97 10.01 18.78
N THR A 44 -11.19 10.21 18.29
CA THR A 44 -12.08 9.11 17.83
C THR A 44 -11.82 8.72 16.38
N ILE A 45 -11.07 9.53 15.64
CA ILE A 45 -10.70 9.24 14.25
C ILE A 45 -9.69 8.09 14.22
N SER A 46 -10.00 7.06 13.46
CA SER A 46 -9.19 5.86 13.30
C SER A 46 -8.26 5.93 12.09
N LEU A 47 -8.60 6.75 11.08
CA LEU A 47 -7.83 6.96 9.85
C LEU A 47 -8.25 8.27 9.18
N VAL A 48 -7.32 8.94 8.50
CA VAL A 48 -7.58 10.13 7.71
C VAL A 48 -7.31 9.84 6.24
N LEU A 49 -8.29 10.12 5.37
CA LEU A 49 -8.09 10.27 3.92
C LEU A 49 -7.96 11.74 3.62
N LEU A 50 -6.89 12.14 2.97
CA LEU A 50 -6.51 13.55 2.88
C LEU A 50 -6.07 13.88 1.45
N ASP A 51 -6.84 14.76 0.78
CA ASP A 51 -6.37 15.30 -0.49
C ASP A 51 -5.18 16.23 -0.27
N ILE A 52 -4.23 16.21 -1.18
CA ILE A 52 -3.08 17.12 -1.19
C ILE A 52 -3.52 18.51 -1.62
N MET A 53 -4.38 18.61 -2.63
CA MET A 53 -4.75 19.85 -3.31
C MET A 53 -5.97 20.54 -2.67
N LEU A 54 -5.94 20.79 -1.37
CA LEU A 54 -7.04 21.43 -0.64
C LEU A 54 -6.94 22.96 -0.66
N PRO A 55 -8.09 23.65 -0.65
CA PRO A 55 -8.13 25.09 -0.43
C PRO A 55 -7.78 25.45 1.03
N LYS A 56 -7.34 26.69 1.26
CA LYS A 56 -6.95 27.30 2.52
C LYS A 56 -5.67 26.74 3.12
N ILE A 57 -5.65 25.45 3.51
CA ILE A 57 -4.48 24.72 4.00
C ILE A 57 -4.40 23.44 3.18
N ASP A 58 -3.28 23.21 2.51
CA ASP A 58 -3.04 22.01 1.71
C ASP A 58 -2.93 20.76 2.59
N GLY A 59 -3.01 19.58 1.96
CA GLY A 59 -2.99 18.31 2.70
C GLY A 59 -1.71 18.10 3.51
N TYR A 60 -0.57 18.62 3.07
CA TYR A 60 0.66 18.53 3.84
C TYR A 60 0.62 19.37 5.11
N GLY A 61 0.06 20.58 5.03
CA GLY A 61 -0.15 21.43 6.21
C GLY A 61 -1.13 20.81 7.20
N VAL A 62 -2.22 20.20 6.71
CA VAL A 62 -3.15 19.45 7.58
C VAL A 62 -2.45 18.27 8.25
N CYS A 63 -1.66 17.49 7.50
CA CYS A 63 -0.88 16.37 8.03
C CYS A 63 0.07 16.83 9.14
N GLU A 64 0.81 17.91 8.92
CA GLU A 64 1.73 18.47 9.92
C GLU A 64 1.02 18.82 11.24
N VAL A 65 -0.14 19.47 11.16
CA VAL A 65 -0.94 19.82 12.35
C VAL A 65 -1.45 18.56 13.08
N ILE A 66 -1.93 17.57 12.35
CA ILE A 66 -2.42 16.31 12.94
C ILE A 66 -1.25 15.55 13.60
N ARG A 67 -0.08 15.49 12.97
CA ARG A 67 1.12 14.80 13.50
C ARG A 67 1.67 15.41 14.78
N GLN A 68 1.40 16.68 15.07
CA GLN A 68 1.73 17.30 16.38
C GLN A 68 0.93 16.70 17.53
N LYS A 69 -0.23 16.08 17.26
CA LYS A 69 -1.19 15.60 18.25
C LYS A 69 -1.41 14.10 18.23
N SER A 70 -1.23 13.45 17.06
CA SER A 70 -1.64 12.07 16.87
C SER A 70 -0.75 11.33 15.86
N GLN A 71 -0.64 10.01 16.07
CA GLN A 71 -0.05 9.05 15.14
C GLN A 71 -1.14 8.29 14.35
N VAL A 72 -2.34 8.85 14.23
CA VAL A 72 -3.42 8.27 13.44
C VAL A 72 -2.94 8.01 12.00
N PRO A 73 -3.27 6.87 11.39
CA PRO A 73 -2.89 6.61 10.00
C PRO A 73 -3.46 7.68 9.06
N ILE A 74 -2.62 8.14 8.12
CA ILE A 74 -2.99 9.12 7.08
C ILE A 74 -2.68 8.53 5.71
N ILE A 75 -3.69 8.47 4.84
CA ILE A 75 -3.56 8.14 3.43
C ILE A 75 -3.75 9.42 2.63
N MET A 76 -2.75 9.78 1.81
CA MET A 76 -2.86 10.92 0.91
C MET A 76 -3.52 10.52 -0.41
N LEU A 77 -4.48 11.33 -0.86
CA LEU A 77 -5.04 11.26 -2.21
C LEU A 77 -4.26 12.25 -3.08
N THR A 78 -3.71 11.82 -4.21
CA THR A 78 -2.78 12.64 -5.00
C THR A 78 -3.09 12.58 -6.49
N ALA A 79 -2.89 13.70 -7.21
CA ALA A 79 -2.84 13.67 -8.66
C ALA A 79 -1.50 13.06 -9.13
N LEU A 80 -1.52 12.22 -10.17
CA LEU A 80 -0.42 11.38 -10.67
C LEU A 80 0.91 12.11 -11.01
N SER A 81 0.96 13.44 -10.98
CA SER A 81 2.09 14.24 -11.50
C SER A 81 3.14 14.67 -10.47
N ASP A 82 3.05 14.25 -9.22
CA ASP A 82 3.84 14.84 -8.13
C ASP A 82 4.94 13.92 -7.56
N GLU A 83 5.90 13.48 -8.41
CA GLU A 83 7.10 12.79 -7.93
C GLU A 83 7.94 13.66 -6.95
N GLU A 84 7.98 14.99 -7.14
CA GLU A 84 8.69 15.91 -6.23
C GLU A 84 8.01 16.01 -4.83
N ASN A 85 6.69 15.85 -4.76
CA ASN A 85 5.95 15.91 -3.50
C ASN A 85 6.00 14.59 -2.70
N GLN A 86 6.23 13.45 -3.35
CA GLN A 86 6.49 12.19 -2.65
C GLN A 86 7.76 12.26 -1.77
N LEU A 87 8.80 12.98 -2.20
CA LEU A 87 10.01 13.20 -1.39
C LEU A 87 9.76 14.07 -0.15
N LYS A 88 8.80 15.00 -0.20
CA LYS A 88 8.38 15.79 0.97
C LYS A 88 7.58 14.94 1.97
N GLY A 89 6.76 14.03 1.48
CA GLY A 89 5.94 13.15 2.30
C GLY A 89 6.71 12.13 3.14
N PHE A 90 7.90 11.71 2.69
CA PHE A 90 8.79 10.85 3.50
C PHE A 90 9.21 11.49 4.82
N LYS A 91 9.22 12.83 4.91
CA LYS A 91 9.52 13.56 6.16
C LYS A 91 8.33 13.70 7.11
N GLN A 92 7.09 13.47 6.63
CA GLN A 92 5.86 13.76 7.36
C GLN A 92 5.13 12.55 7.92
N GLN A 93 5.75 11.34 7.90
CA GLN A 93 5.15 10.12 8.45
C GLN A 93 3.75 9.82 7.86
N ILE A 94 3.64 9.87 6.53
CA ILE A 94 2.45 9.46 5.78
C ILE A 94 2.47 7.95 5.61
N ASP A 95 1.34 7.29 5.86
CA ASP A 95 1.26 5.83 5.85
C ASP A 95 1.09 5.25 4.45
N ASP A 96 0.40 5.96 3.54
CA ASP A 96 0.23 5.52 2.15
C ASP A 96 -0.19 6.66 1.22
N TYR A 97 -0.04 6.44 -0.11
CA TYR A 97 -0.49 7.34 -1.17
C TYR A 97 -1.42 6.61 -2.13
N ILE A 98 -2.47 7.28 -2.58
CA ILE A 98 -3.41 6.77 -3.58
C ILE A 98 -3.54 7.79 -4.69
N PRO A 99 -3.08 7.46 -5.92
CA PRO A 99 -3.23 8.36 -7.07
C PRO A 99 -4.70 8.45 -7.52
N LYS A 100 -5.13 9.66 -7.85
CA LYS A 100 -6.40 9.94 -8.53
C LYS A 100 -6.20 9.80 -10.06
N PRO A 101 -7.14 9.15 -10.81
CA PRO A 101 -8.35 8.50 -10.34
C PRO A 101 -8.08 7.14 -9.69
N PHE A 102 -8.77 6.81 -8.61
CA PHE A 102 -8.56 5.57 -7.85
C PHE A 102 -9.76 4.61 -7.97
N SER A 103 -9.46 3.32 -7.79
CA SER A 103 -10.50 2.30 -7.63
C SER A 103 -10.98 2.26 -6.18
N PRO A 104 -12.30 2.44 -5.90
CA PRO A 104 -12.83 2.31 -4.54
C PRO A 104 -12.51 0.98 -3.87
N LYS A 105 -12.46 -0.11 -4.62
CA LYS A 105 -12.08 -1.43 -4.09
C LYS A 105 -10.64 -1.47 -3.59
N ILE A 106 -9.70 -0.88 -4.34
CA ILE A 106 -8.29 -0.80 -3.94
C ILE A 106 -8.14 0.09 -2.71
N LEU A 107 -8.84 1.23 -2.68
CA LEU A 107 -8.86 2.13 -1.52
C LEU A 107 -9.34 1.39 -0.26
N LEU A 108 -10.48 0.69 -0.32
CA LEU A 108 -11.02 -0.08 0.81
C LEU A 108 -10.04 -1.16 1.30
N CYS A 109 -9.37 -1.87 0.39
CA CYS A 109 -8.35 -2.85 0.76
C CYS A 109 -7.18 -2.21 1.52
N LYS A 110 -6.70 -1.05 1.06
CA LYS A 110 -5.61 -0.32 1.73
C LYS A 110 -6.03 0.20 3.11
N ILE A 111 -7.23 0.78 3.23
CA ILE A 111 -7.80 1.24 4.50
C ILE A 111 -7.90 0.06 5.49
N ALA A 112 -8.48 -1.07 5.08
CA ALA A 112 -8.62 -2.24 5.93
C ALA A 112 -7.26 -2.78 6.39
N ALA A 113 -6.26 -2.79 5.51
CA ALA A 113 -4.91 -3.21 5.82
C ALA A 113 -4.26 -2.30 6.89
N ILE A 114 -4.36 -0.99 6.73
CA ILE A 114 -3.78 0.00 7.65
C ILE A 114 -4.48 -0.05 9.02
N LEU A 115 -5.81 -0.09 9.06
CA LEU A 115 -6.58 -0.13 10.31
C LEU A 115 -6.37 -1.42 11.12
N ARG A 116 -6.06 -2.54 10.44
CA ARG A 116 -5.75 -3.82 11.09
C ARG A 116 -4.40 -3.79 11.83
N ARG A 117 -3.43 -2.95 11.42
CA ARG A 117 -2.12 -2.79 12.08
C ARG A 117 -2.24 -2.29 13.52
N GLY A 118 -3.30 -1.54 13.84
CA GLY A 118 -3.54 -0.98 15.19
C GLY A 118 -3.87 -1.99 16.27
N THR A 119 -4.20 -3.25 15.95
CA THR A 119 -4.50 -4.30 16.92
C THR A 119 -3.29 -5.21 17.13
N ALA A 120 -2.75 -5.20 18.34
CA ALA A 120 -1.51 -5.89 18.73
C ALA A 120 -1.52 -7.43 18.52
N GLU A 121 -2.67 -8.03 18.26
CA GLU A 121 -2.82 -9.48 18.04
C GLU A 121 -2.46 -9.92 16.61
N ASN A 122 -2.48 -9.02 15.62
CA ASN A 122 -2.26 -9.37 14.21
C ASN A 122 -0.83 -9.17 13.69
N LYS A 123 0.08 -8.59 14.50
CA LYS A 123 1.48 -8.39 14.08
C LYS A 123 2.22 -9.68 13.68
N LYS A 124 1.76 -10.86 14.16
CA LYS A 124 2.38 -12.15 13.81
C LYS A 124 1.89 -12.77 12.51
N GLN A 125 0.70 -12.38 12.02
CA GLN A 125 0.12 -12.96 10.80
C GLN A 125 0.40 -12.19 9.52
N SER A 126 0.79 -10.91 9.63
CA SER A 126 1.11 -10.08 8.47
C SER A 126 2.60 -10.09 8.06
N LEU A 127 3.46 -10.62 8.92
CA LEU A 127 4.90 -10.67 8.68
C LEU A 127 5.30 -12.02 8.10
N LEU A 128 5.67 -12.02 6.83
CA LEU A 128 6.22 -13.20 6.16
C LEU A 128 7.75 -13.12 6.21
N THR A 129 8.37 -14.03 6.96
CA THR A 129 9.83 -14.07 7.09
C THR A 129 10.42 -15.22 6.28
N TYR A 130 11.59 -15.01 5.69
CA TYR A 130 12.35 -16.02 4.98
C TYR A 130 13.83 -15.64 4.99
N LYS A 131 14.65 -16.41 5.69
CA LYS A 131 16.08 -16.10 5.90
C LYS A 131 16.26 -14.66 6.42
N GLU A 132 16.93 -13.82 5.64
CA GLU A 132 17.17 -12.40 5.98
C GLU A 132 16.09 -11.44 5.46
N LEU A 133 15.01 -12.00 4.85
CA LEU A 133 13.87 -11.23 4.37
C LEU A 133 12.78 -11.15 5.43
N SER A 134 12.19 -9.98 5.56
CA SER A 134 10.99 -9.72 6.37
C SER A 134 10.02 -8.88 5.55
N MET A 135 8.91 -9.46 5.15
CA MET A 135 7.90 -8.83 4.32
C MET A 135 6.66 -8.53 5.14
N ASP A 136 6.37 -7.27 5.36
CA ASP A 136 5.08 -6.82 5.90
C ASP A 136 4.07 -6.77 4.76
N ILE A 137 3.22 -7.81 4.71
CA ILE A 137 2.22 -7.97 3.65
C ILE A 137 1.19 -6.83 3.67
N GLU A 138 0.84 -6.36 4.85
CA GLU A 138 -0.18 -5.32 5.04
C GLU A 138 0.40 -3.93 4.79
N GLY A 139 1.67 -3.73 5.20
CA GLY A 139 2.42 -2.52 5.00
C GLY A 139 2.95 -2.31 3.59
N PHE A 140 2.95 -3.36 2.78
CA PHE A 140 3.66 -3.35 1.50
C PHE A 140 5.14 -2.99 1.65
N HIS A 141 5.75 -3.31 2.82
CA HIS A 141 7.16 -3.10 3.09
C HIS A 141 7.94 -4.41 2.99
N LEU A 142 9.10 -4.34 2.38
CA LEU A 142 10.07 -5.42 2.38
C LEU A 142 11.35 -4.94 3.06
N TYR A 143 11.85 -5.72 3.99
CA TYR A 143 13.14 -5.51 4.63
C TYR A 143 14.08 -6.64 4.28
N HIS A 144 15.30 -6.32 3.91
CA HIS A 144 16.39 -7.26 3.72
C HIS A 144 17.55 -6.87 4.63
N ARG A 145 17.98 -7.76 5.53
CA ARG A 145 18.99 -7.48 6.56
C ARG A 145 18.67 -6.24 7.41
N GLY A 146 17.41 -6.01 7.70
CA GLY A 146 16.94 -4.85 8.46
C GLY A 146 16.86 -3.53 7.69
N SER A 147 17.28 -3.49 6.41
CA SER A 147 17.16 -2.32 5.54
C SER A 147 15.93 -2.45 4.64
N GLU A 148 15.18 -1.37 4.48
CA GLU A 148 14.02 -1.36 3.59
C GLU A 148 14.44 -1.46 2.12
N VAL A 149 13.71 -2.31 1.36
CA VAL A 149 13.90 -2.51 -0.08
C VAL A 149 12.62 -2.12 -0.81
N ILE A 150 12.70 -1.10 -1.65
CA ILE A 150 11.54 -0.60 -2.40
C ILE A 150 11.27 -1.49 -3.60
N LEU A 151 10.13 -2.18 -3.58
CA LEU A 151 9.60 -2.96 -4.69
C LEU A 151 8.41 -2.25 -5.35
N THR A 152 8.24 -2.47 -6.66
CA THR A 152 6.98 -2.11 -7.33
C THR A 152 5.86 -3.05 -6.88
N SER A 153 4.60 -2.66 -7.04
CA SER A 153 3.44 -3.48 -6.63
C SER A 153 3.47 -4.89 -7.25
N LYS A 154 3.90 -5.02 -8.51
CA LYS A 154 4.02 -6.32 -9.21
C LYS A 154 5.21 -7.15 -8.69
N GLU A 155 6.35 -6.52 -8.42
CA GLU A 155 7.50 -7.20 -7.80
C GLU A 155 7.17 -7.69 -6.39
N PHE A 156 6.47 -6.86 -5.60
CA PHE A 156 6.03 -7.23 -4.25
C PHE A 156 5.06 -8.41 -4.30
N ALA A 157 4.02 -8.36 -5.15
CA ALA A 157 3.04 -9.42 -5.31
C ALA A 157 3.70 -10.74 -5.79
N LEU A 158 4.66 -10.65 -6.70
CA LEU A 158 5.40 -11.80 -7.22
C LEU A 158 6.26 -12.44 -6.13
N LEU A 159 7.03 -11.65 -5.40
CA LEU A 159 7.87 -12.16 -4.30
C LEU A 159 6.99 -12.75 -3.18
N ARG A 160 5.92 -12.08 -2.79
CA ARG A 160 4.93 -12.58 -1.82
C ARG A 160 4.38 -13.95 -2.22
N LEU A 161 3.86 -14.08 -3.45
CA LEU A 161 3.29 -15.33 -3.95
C LEU A 161 4.28 -16.49 -3.85
N MET A 162 5.55 -16.24 -4.14
CA MET A 162 6.60 -17.26 -4.08
C MET A 162 7.00 -17.60 -2.64
N LEU A 163 7.07 -16.60 -1.76
CA LEU A 163 7.37 -16.79 -0.32
C LEU A 163 6.27 -17.54 0.41
N GLU A 164 4.99 -17.26 0.10
CA GLU A 164 3.85 -18.00 0.63
C GLU A 164 3.78 -19.46 0.16
N ASN A 165 4.50 -19.79 -0.92
CA ASN A 165 4.49 -21.12 -1.54
C ASN A 165 5.91 -21.69 -1.71
N GLN A 166 6.72 -21.65 -0.67
CA GLN A 166 8.08 -22.14 -0.67
C GLN A 166 8.17 -23.62 -1.14
N GLY A 167 9.17 -23.93 -1.94
CA GLY A 167 9.41 -25.25 -2.54
C GLY A 167 8.59 -25.54 -3.78
N LYS A 168 7.58 -24.69 -4.11
CA LYS A 168 6.76 -24.86 -5.31
C LYS A 168 7.44 -24.21 -6.52
N VAL A 169 7.50 -24.95 -7.62
CA VAL A 169 7.94 -24.41 -8.92
C VAL A 169 6.76 -23.72 -9.60
N PHE A 170 6.93 -22.47 -9.95
CA PHE A 170 5.98 -21.69 -10.74
C PHE A 170 6.49 -21.55 -12.17
N THR A 171 5.69 -21.95 -13.16
CA THR A 171 5.98 -21.61 -14.56
C THR A 171 5.72 -20.11 -14.79
N ARG A 172 6.29 -19.55 -15.87
CA ARG A 172 6.03 -18.15 -16.25
C ARG A 172 4.54 -17.89 -16.45
N GLN A 173 3.87 -18.80 -17.13
CA GLN A 173 2.43 -18.71 -17.35
C GLN A 173 1.64 -18.72 -16.04
N MET A 174 1.97 -19.59 -15.08
CA MET A 174 1.30 -19.63 -13.77
C MET A 174 1.47 -18.33 -12.98
N LEU A 175 2.61 -17.66 -13.11
CA LEU A 175 2.85 -16.36 -12.48
C LEU A 175 2.08 -15.25 -13.19
N LEU A 176 2.05 -15.29 -14.52
CA LEU A 176 1.30 -14.36 -15.34
C LEU A 176 -0.20 -14.44 -15.02
N ASP A 177 -0.80 -15.63 -15.11
CA ASP A 177 -2.22 -15.86 -14.87
C ASP A 177 -2.69 -15.41 -13.48
N ARG A 178 -1.80 -15.44 -12.48
CA ARG A 178 -2.14 -15.06 -11.10
C ARG A 178 -1.94 -13.58 -10.78
N LEU A 179 -1.08 -12.89 -11.50
CA LEU A 179 -0.67 -11.54 -11.16
C LEU A 179 -1.05 -10.49 -12.22
N TRP A 180 -1.53 -10.95 -13.41
CA TRP A 180 -1.90 -10.11 -14.55
C TRP A 180 -3.26 -10.50 -15.15
N ASP A 181 -4.30 -10.67 -14.31
CA ASP A 181 -5.62 -11.21 -14.63
C ASP A 181 -6.38 -10.52 -15.80
N ASP A 182 -6.03 -9.30 -16.21
CA ASP A 182 -6.79 -8.54 -17.23
C ASP A 182 -5.96 -8.03 -18.43
N ASP A 183 -4.65 -8.27 -18.47
CA ASP A 183 -3.82 -7.78 -19.58
C ASP A 183 -3.63 -8.84 -20.67
N ALA A 184 -4.57 -8.92 -21.60
CA ALA A 184 -4.62 -9.90 -22.69
C ALA A 184 -3.42 -9.86 -23.68
N PHE A 185 -2.42 -9.00 -23.48
CA PHE A 185 -1.26 -8.81 -24.37
C PHE A 185 0.11 -8.83 -23.67
N VAL A 186 0.19 -9.34 -22.44
CA VAL A 186 1.47 -9.37 -21.71
C VAL A 186 2.21 -10.66 -22.02
N GLU A 187 3.40 -10.54 -22.62
CA GLU A 187 4.28 -11.69 -22.87
C GLU A 187 4.87 -12.24 -21.56
N ASP A 188 5.05 -13.55 -21.47
CA ASP A 188 5.63 -14.25 -20.31
C ASP A 188 7.05 -13.78 -19.94
N ARG A 189 7.76 -13.12 -20.86
CA ARG A 189 9.08 -12.49 -20.65
C ARG A 189 9.06 -11.35 -19.63
N ILE A 190 7.89 -10.76 -19.33
CA ILE A 190 7.80 -9.72 -18.32
C ILE A 190 8.17 -10.28 -16.93
N ILE A 191 7.85 -11.53 -16.67
CA ILE A 191 8.20 -12.24 -15.43
C ILE A 191 9.72 -12.26 -15.24
N ASP A 192 10.48 -12.57 -16.30
CA ASP A 192 11.94 -12.61 -16.23
C ASP A 192 12.53 -11.24 -15.85
N SER A 193 11.92 -10.17 -16.36
CA SER A 193 12.32 -8.80 -16.04
C SER A 193 12.06 -8.46 -14.57
N HIS A 194 10.89 -8.81 -14.03
CA HIS A 194 10.57 -8.60 -12.62
C HIS A 194 11.47 -9.44 -11.69
N ILE A 195 11.71 -10.72 -12.02
CA ILE A 195 12.64 -11.56 -11.26
C ILE A 195 14.06 -10.96 -11.24
N LYS A 196 14.53 -10.50 -12.40
CA LYS A 196 15.84 -9.83 -12.51
C LYS A 196 15.92 -8.59 -11.62
N ASN A 197 14.87 -7.77 -11.62
CA ASN A 197 14.81 -6.54 -10.82
C ASN A 197 14.76 -6.86 -9.32
N ILE A 198 13.96 -7.85 -8.89
CA ILE A 198 13.91 -8.28 -7.49
C ILE A 198 15.30 -8.75 -7.04
N ARG A 199 15.97 -9.64 -7.78
CA ARG A 199 17.32 -10.11 -7.46
C ARG A 199 18.31 -8.97 -7.34
N LYS A 200 18.26 -7.99 -8.26
CA LYS A 200 19.13 -6.81 -8.24
C LYS A 200 18.87 -5.94 -7.00
N LYS A 201 17.61 -5.76 -6.60
CA LYS A 201 17.24 -4.94 -5.44
C LYS A 201 17.58 -5.61 -4.11
N LEU A 202 17.49 -6.94 -4.06
CA LEU A 202 17.84 -7.73 -2.88
C LEU A 202 19.34 -8.00 -2.76
N ASP A 203 20.10 -7.83 -3.85
CA ASP A 203 21.52 -8.24 -3.93
C ASP A 203 21.74 -9.68 -3.40
N ALA A 204 20.80 -10.58 -3.70
CA ALA A 204 20.78 -11.95 -3.23
C ALA A 204 19.94 -12.88 -4.10
N ASP A 205 20.33 -14.15 -4.16
CA ASP A 205 19.69 -15.20 -4.98
C ASP A 205 18.68 -16.03 -4.16
N TYR A 206 17.61 -15.41 -3.69
CA TYR A 206 16.51 -16.13 -3.02
C TYR A 206 15.59 -16.88 -3.99
N ILE A 207 15.53 -16.43 -5.24
CA ILE A 207 14.67 -17.01 -6.28
C ILE A 207 15.54 -17.86 -7.20
N GLU A 208 15.36 -19.17 -7.18
CA GLU A 208 16.05 -20.10 -8.06
C GLU A 208 15.40 -20.14 -9.45
N THR A 209 16.21 -20.25 -10.49
CA THR A 209 15.73 -20.49 -11.87
C THR A 209 15.76 -21.98 -12.17
N ILE A 210 14.61 -22.58 -12.39
CA ILE A 210 14.49 -23.96 -12.89
C ILE A 210 14.49 -23.90 -14.42
N ARG A 211 15.63 -24.26 -15.02
CA ARG A 211 15.87 -24.13 -16.47
C ARG A 211 14.78 -24.82 -17.27
N GLY A 212 14.21 -24.13 -18.25
CA GLY A 212 13.16 -24.62 -19.12
C GLY A 212 11.77 -24.72 -18.47
N VAL A 213 11.62 -24.42 -17.16
CA VAL A 213 10.36 -24.54 -16.43
C VAL A 213 9.90 -23.19 -15.87
N GLY A 214 10.69 -22.55 -14.99
CA GLY A 214 10.26 -21.32 -14.31
C GLY A 214 11.11 -20.98 -13.11
N TYR A 215 10.45 -20.63 -11.98
CA TYR A 215 11.10 -20.08 -10.79
C TYR A 215 10.60 -20.74 -9.51
N ARG A 216 11.44 -20.76 -8.48
CA ARG A 216 11.15 -21.30 -7.16
C ARG A 216 11.87 -20.51 -6.08
N ILE A 217 11.27 -20.42 -4.90
CA ILE A 217 11.96 -20.14 -3.64
C ILE A 217 12.00 -21.47 -2.88
N ASP A 218 13.19 -21.89 -2.47
CA ASP A 218 13.36 -23.13 -1.71
C ASP A 218 12.68 -23.05 -0.34
N LYS A 219 12.36 -24.21 0.23
CA LYS A 219 11.90 -24.25 1.62
C LYS A 219 13.05 -23.85 2.55
N GLU A 220 12.71 -23.10 3.56
CA GLU A 220 13.61 -22.89 4.70
C GLU A 220 13.72 -24.21 5.47
N ASN A 221 14.95 -24.72 5.63
CA ASN A 221 15.23 -25.97 6.39
C ASN A 221 15.20 -25.71 7.89
#